data_d2335bfec79a90688c0e63da4fb8ce82
#
_entry.id   d2335bfec79a90688c0e63da4fb8ce82
#
_cell.length_a   1.000
_cell.length_b   1.000
_cell.length_c   1.000
_cell.angle_alpha   90.00
_cell.angle_beta   90.00
_cell.angle_gamma   90.00
#
_symmetry.space_group_name_H-M   'P 1'
#
loop_
_entity.id
_entity.type
_entity.pdbx_description
1 polymer ?
#
loop_
_entity_poly.entity_id
_entity_poly.type
_entity_poly.pdbx_seq_one_letter_code
_entity_poly.pdbx_strand_id
1 'polypeptide(L)'
;IYNKANEMDLLINELTLYSKIDTNRIPYNFATVSARDYFEDCADDLSVELGAKNVGFVYTNFMEEDCKIIVDPEQLRRVINNIVSNSLKYMDKPQGKITMQIKDVGDFIQVELGDNGKGISGRDLPYIFDRFYRTDASRNSSKGGSGIGLSIVKKIVEEHGGNIWATSEEGAGTTMYFVIRKYQEVPIDE
;
A
#
# COMPACT_ATOMS: atom_id res chain seq x y z
N ILE A 1 -8.70 -5.68 28.12
CA ILE A 1 -7.27 -5.56 28.45
C ILE A 1 -6.43 -6.15 27.31
N TYR A 2 -6.68 -7.36 26.81
CA TYR A 2 -5.91 -7.97 25.70
C TYR A 2 -5.90 -7.16 24.40
N ASN A 3 -7.02 -6.54 24.01
CA ASN A 3 -7.08 -5.74 22.79
C ASN A 3 -6.22 -4.46 22.85
N LYS A 4 -6.12 -3.82 24.02
CA LYS A 4 -5.28 -2.63 24.18
C LYS A 4 -3.78 -2.96 24.19
N ALA A 5 -3.39 -4.11 24.73
CA ALA A 5 -2.00 -4.56 24.68
C ALA A 5 -1.54 -4.85 23.25
N ASN A 6 -2.37 -5.54 22.45
CA ASN A 6 -2.08 -5.79 21.04
C ASN A 6 -2.03 -4.49 20.20
N GLU A 7 -2.89 -3.51 20.50
CA GLU A 7 -2.83 -2.20 19.86
C GLU A 7 -1.54 -1.44 20.21
N MET A 8 -1.09 -1.53 21.47
CA MET A 8 0.18 -0.92 21.89
C MET A 8 1.38 -1.59 21.24
N ASP A 9 1.40 -2.92 21.14
CA ASP A 9 2.48 -3.66 20.48
C ASP A 9 2.56 -3.32 19.00
N LEU A 10 1.42 -3.20 18.32
CA LEU A 10 1.37 -2.73 16.92
C LEU A 10 1.93 -1.32 16.78
N LEU A 11 1.56 -0.39 17.67
CA LEU A 11 2.05 0.98 17.68
C LEU A 11 3.56 1.05 17.92
N ILE A 12 4.08 0.28 18.86
CA ILE A 12 5.52 0.22 19.16
C ILE A 12 6.28 -0.33 17.95
N ASN A 13 5.76 -1.38 17.31
CA ASN A 13 6.37 -1.95 16.11
C ASN A 13 6.35 -0.97 14.93
N GLU A 14 5.26 -0.23 14.71
CA GLU A 14 5.16 0.80 13.67
C GLU A 14 6.11 1.96 13.96
N LEU A 15 6.18 2.46 15.20
CA LEU A 15 7.11 3.51 15.61
C LEU A 15 8.57 3.08 15.49
N THR A 16 8.89 1.85 15.89
CA THR A 16 10.24 1.29 15.80
C THR A 16 10.66 1.15 14.35
N LEU A 17 9.78 0.65 13.49
CA LEU A 17 10.05 0.56 12.07
C LEU A 17 10.23 1.95 11.46
N TYR A 18 9.31 2.87 11.79
CA TYR A 18 9.38 4.23 11.28
C TYR A 18 10.72 4.88 11.67
N SER A 19 11.14 4.75 12.93
CA SER A 19 12.44 5.25 13.39
C SER A 19 13.61 4.63 12.63
N LYS A 20 13.55 3.33 12.31
CA LYS A 20 14.57 2.66 11.50
C LYS A 20 14.57 3.15 10.05
N ILE A 21 13.40 3.39 9.46
CA ILE A 21 13.26 3.94 8.10
C ILE A 21 13.78 5.38 8.05
N ASP A 22 13.40 6.22 9.01
CA ASP A 22 13.77 7.65 9.05
C ASP A 22 15.29 7.85 9.28
N THR A 23 15.93 6.90 9.95
CA THR A 23 17.39 6.93 10.19
C THR A 23 18.18 6.15 9.14
N ASN A 24 17.59 5.71 8.02
CA ASN A 24 18.20 4.84 7.01
C ASN A 24 18.83 3.55 7.62
N ARG A 25 18.24 3.02 8.69
CA ARG A 25 18.74 1.85 9.42
C ARG A 25 18.05 0.55 9.08
N ILE A 26 17.04 0.58 8.17
CA ILE A 26 16.50 -0.66 7.63
C ILE A 26 17.49 -1.14 6.57
N PRO A 27 18.08 -2.30 6.76
CA PRO A 27 18.82 -2.93 5.68
C PRO A 27 17.80 -3.43 4.66
N TYR A 28 17.54 -2.63 3.61
CA TYR A 28 16.74 -3.11 2.48
C TYR A 28 17.46 -4.27 1.79
N ASN A 29 16.72 -5.31 1.48
CA ASN A 29 17.22 -6.48 0.76
C ASN A 29 16.67 -6.46 -0.67
N PHE A 30 17.24 -5.60 -1.52
CA PHE A 30 16.80 -5.45 -2.90
C PHE A 30 17.12 -6.68 -3.74
N ALA A 31 16.14 -7.16 -4.49
CA ALA A 31 16.24 -8.25 -5.44
C ALA A 31 15.61 -7.87 -6.78
N THR A 32 16.12 -8.45 -7.85
CA THR A 32 15.51 -8.33 -9.19
C THR A 32 14.48 -9.44 -9.33
N VAL A 33 13.22 -9.06 -9.53
CA VAL A 33 12.08 -9.98 -9.64
C VAL A 33 11.28 -9.71 -10.91
N SER A 34 10.57 -10.74 -11.44
CA SER A 34 9.51 -10.56 -12.43
C SER A 34 8.38 -9.73 -11.80
N ALA A 35 8.00 -8.64 -12.44
CA ALA A 35 6.90 -7.82 -11.97
C ALA A 35 5.57 -8.60 -12.01
N ARG A 36 5.34 -9.38 -13.06
CA ARG A 36 4.14 -10.20 -13.22
C ARG A 36 4.03 -11.20 -12.07
N ASP A 37 5.04 -12.05 -11.90
CA ASP A 37 5.01 -13.12 -10.89
C ASP A 37 4.84 -12.53 -9.49
N TYR A 38 5.58 -11.47 -9.18
CA TYR A 38 5.51 -10.83 -7.87
C TYR A 38 4.12 -10.29 -7.52
N PHE A 39 3.48 -9.60 -8.47
CA PHE A 39 2.14 -9.04 -8.20
C PHE A 39 1.04 -10.07 -8.28
N GLU A 40 1.18 -11.15 -9.07
CA GLU A 40 0.29 -12.30 -9.05
C GLU A 40 0.32 -13.02 -7.70
N ASP A 41 1.51 -13.31 -7.15
CA ASP A 41 1.67 -13.87 -5.80
C ASP A 41 1.03 -12.98 -4.72
N CYS A 42 1.20 -11.67 -4.82
CA CYS A 42 0.53 -10.73 -3.91
C CYS A 42 -0.99 -10.78 -4.02
N ALA A 43 -1.51 -10.89 -5.24
CA ALA A 43 -2.94 -10.95 -5.49
C ALA A 43 -3.57 -12.25 -5.00
N ASP A 44 -2.88 -13.36 -5.14
CA ASP A 44 -3.32 -14.67 -4.65
C ASP A 44 -3.46 -14.66 -3.12
N ASP A 45 -2.45 -14.16 -2.41
CA ASP A 45 -2.49 -14.02 -0.95
C ASP A 45 -3.66 -13.11 -0.50
N LEU A 46 -3.85 -11.97 -1.17
CA LEU A 46 -4.95 -11.06 -0.89
C LEU A 46 -6.32 -11.68 -1.17
N SER A 47 -6.44 -12.47 -2.23
CA SER A 47 -7.69 -13.17 -2.58
C SER A 47 -8.16 -14.08 -1.46
N VAL A 48 -7.22 -14.84 -0.87
CA VAL A 48 -7.50 -15.73 0.27
C VAL A 48 -7.87 -14.92 1.52
N GLU A 49 -7.09 -13.90 1.86
CA GLU A 49 -7.33 -13.08 3.05
C GLU A 49 -8.67 -12.34 2.99
N LEU A 50 -8.96 -11.69 1.85
CA LEU A 50 -10.17 -10.89 1.67
C LEU A 50 -11.42 -11.78 1.57
N GLY A 51 -11.29 -12.96 0.93
CA GLY A 51 -12.34 -13.95 0.89
C GLY A 51 -12.76 -14.43 2.29
N ALA A 52 -11.82 -14.66 3.18
CA ALA A 52 -12.10 -15.01 4.58
C ALA A 52 -12.82 -13.90 5.36
N LYS A 53 -12.73 -12.65 4.91
CA LYS A 53 -13.41 -11.48 5.48
C LYS A 53 -14.70 -11.10 4.78
N ASN A 54 -15.16 -11.90 3.79
CA ASN A 54 -16.31 -11.63 2.94
C ASN A 54 -16.20 -10.29 2.18
N VAL A 55 -14.99 -9.90 1.78
CA VAL A 55 -14.71 -8.72 0.94
C VAL A 55 -14.41 -9.20 -0.47
N GLY A 56 -15.11 -8.64 -1.46
CA GLY A 56 -14.86 -8.93 -2.86
C GLY A 56 -13.48 -8.42 -3.29
N PHE A 57 -12.74 -9.25 -4.04
CA PHE A 57 -11.43 -8.87 -4.56
C PHE A 57 -11.38 -9.11 -6.07
N VAL A 58 -10.83 -8.16 -6.80
CA VAL A 58 -10.59 -8.28 -8.25
C VAL A 58 -9.16 -7.83 -8.55
N TYR A 59 -8.37 -8.73 -9.10
CA TYR A 59 -7.05 -8.45 -9.64
C TYR A 59 -7.11 -8.37 -11.18
N THR A 60 -6.43 -7.38 -11.74
CA THR A 60 -6.29 -7.24 -13.19
C THR A 60 -4.87 -6.78 -13.53
N ASN A 61 -4.20 -7.54 -14.36
CA ASN A 61 -2.90 -7.20 -14.88
C ASN A 61 -3.05 -6.74 -16.35
N PHE A 62 -2.71 -5.47 -16.62
CA PHE A 62 -2.76 -4.85 -17.94
C PHE A 62 -1.38 -4.80 -18.62
N MET A 63 -0.36 -5.44 -18.08
CA MET A 63 0.93 -5.53 -18.75
C MET A 63 0.85 -6.50 -19.91
N GLU A 64 1.18 -6.07 -21.11
CA GLU A 64 1.25 -6.93 -22.30
C GLU A 64 2.44 -7.89 -22.19
N GLU A 65 3.62 -7.34 -21.83
CA GLU A 65 4.85 -8.10 -21.60
C GLU A 65 5.28 -8.01 -20.15
N ASP A 66 5.93 -9.06 -19.66
CA ASP A 66 6.55 -9.02 -18.33
C ASP A 66 7.81 -8.16 -18.35
N CYS A 67 8.13 -7.60 -17.21
CA CYS A 67 9.36 -6.85 -17.02
C CYS A 67 9.96 -7.16 -15.64
N LYS A 68 11.23 -6.86 -15.48
CA LYS A 68 11.90 -6.96 -14.18
C LYS A 68 11.81 -5.63 -13.43
N ILE A 69 11.70 -5.74 -12.12
CA ILE A 69 11.79 -4.62 -11.18
C ILE A 69 12.83 -4.93 -10.10
N ILE A 70 13.47 -3.89 -9.54
CA ILE A 70 14.38 -4.04 -8.39
C ILE A 70 13.65 -3.54 -7.17
N VAL A 71 13.32 -4.46 -6.27
CA VAL A 71 12.54 -4.17 -5.07
C VAL A 71 13.05 -4.97 -3.88
N ASP A 72 12.74 -4.53 -2.68
CA ASP A 72 12.71 -5.38 -1.50
C ASP A 72 11.32 -6.03 -1.44
N PRO A 73 11.18 -7.35 -1.71
CA PRO A 73 9.88 -7.99 -1.81
C PRO A 73 9.04 -7.91 -0.53
N GLU A 74 9.69 -7.97 0.64
CA GLU A 74 9.00 -7.91 1.93
C GLU A 74 8.48 -6.49 2.20
N GLN A 75 9.29 -5.48 1.93
CA GLN A 75 8.88 -4.10 2.16
C GLN A 75 7.80 -3.66 1.16
N LEU A 76 7.89 -4.10 -0.10
CA LEU A 76 6.86 -3.79 -1.09
C LEU A 76 5.53 -4.52 -0.76
N ARG A 77 5.59 -5.78 -0.28
CA ARG A 77 4.40 -6.49 0.22
C ARG A 77 3.79 -5.75 1.41
N ARG A 78 4.60 -5.16 2.28
CA ARG A 78 4.15 -4.33 3.39
C ARG A 78 3.41 -3.07 2.92
N VAL A 79 3.86 -2.44 1.83
CA VAL A 79 3.14 -1.33 1.19
C VAL A 79 1.72 -1.75 0.83
N ILE A 80 1.59 -2.86 0.10
CA ILE A 80 0.29 -3.40 -0.33
C ILE A 80 -0.61 -3.71 0.87
N ASN A 81 -0.08 -4.42 1.87
CA ASN A 81 -0.84 -4.82 3.06
C ASN A 81 -1.30 -3.61 3.89
N ASN A 82 -0.48 -2.57 4.03
CA ASN A 82 -0.87 -1.36 4.74
C ASN A 82 -1.99 -0.60 4.03
N ILE A 83 -1.94 -0.52 2.70
CA ILE A 83 -3.01 0.11 1.90
C ILE A 83 -4.31 -0.70 2.05
N VAL A 84 -4.26 -2.03 1.86
CA VAL A 84 -5.42 -2.92 2.00
C VAL A 84 -6.00 -2.89 3.42
N SER A 85 -5.15 -2.87 4.45
CA SER A 85 -5.58 -2.74 5.84
C SER A 85 -6.32 -1.42 6.09
N ASN A 86 -5.88 -0.32 5.49
CA ASN A 86 -6.60 0.95 5.54
C ASN A 86 -7.95 0.86 4.83
N SER A 87 -8.01 0.28 3.64
CA SER A 87 -9.25 0.06 2.91
C SER A 87 -10.26 -0.74 3.74
N LEU A 88 -9.84 -1.84 4.37
CA LEU A 88 -10.68 -2.65 5.26
C LEU A 88 -11.16 -1.87 6.47
N LYS A 89 -10.28 -1.08 7.07
CA LYS A 89 -10.60 -0.28 8.27
C LYS A 89 -11.70 0.75 8.00
N TYR A 90 -11.69 1.34 6.83
CA TYR A 90 -12.63 2.39 6.43
C TYR A 90 -13.74 1.90 5.50
N MET A 91 -13.85 0.59 5.35
CA MET A 91 -14.96 -0.05 4.65
C MET A 91 -16.26 0.12 5.44
N ASP A 92 -17.27 0.72 4.82
CA ASP A 92 -18.58 1.01 5.41
C ASP A 92 -19.74 0.42 4.60
N LYS A 93 -19.44 -0.27 3.50
CA LYS A 93 -20.45 -0.88 2.63
C LYS A 93 -20.76 -2.31 3.06
N PRO A 94 -22.03 -2.77 2.95
CA PRO A 94 -22.41 -4.15 3.22
C PRO A 94 -21.64 -5.15 2.34
N GLN A 95 -21.34 -4.75 1.11
CA GLN A 95 -20.53 -5.51 0.16
C GLN A 95 -19.24 -4.74 -0.10
N GLY A 96 -18.24 -4.93 0.77
CA GLY A 96 -16.92 -4.37 0.58
C GLY A 96 -16.25 -4.96 -0.66
N LYS A 97 -15.59 -4.10 -1.43
CA LYS A 97 -14.84 -4.50 -2.62
C LYS A 97 -13.49 -3.79 -2.64
N ILE A 98 -12.46 -4.57 -2.95
CA ILE A 98 -11.11 -4.09 -3.19
C ILE A 98 -10.69 -4.52 -4.59
N THR A 99 -10.00 -3.65 -5.30
CA THR A 99 -9.43 -3.91 -6.62
C THR A 99 -7.94 -3.68 -6.59
N MET A 100 -7.18 -4.51 -7.30
CA MET A 100 -5.76 -4.32 -7.54
C MET A 100 -5.52 -4.38 -9.05
N GLN A 101 -4.90 -3.34 -9.60
CA GLN A 101 -4.59 -3.26 -11.03
C GLN A 101 -3.10 -2.96 -11.21
N ILE A 102 -2.49 -3.61 -12.19
CA ILE A 102 -1.11 -3.40 -12.57
C ILE A 102 -1.08 -2.89 -14.00
N LYS A 103 -0.36 -1.78 -14.23
CA LYS A 103 -0.26 -1.12 -15.54
C LYS A 103 1.19 -0.81 -15.89
N ASP A 104 1.50 -0.98 -17.14
CA ASP A 104 2.76 -0.48 -17.72
C ASP A 104 2.59 1.01 -18.05
N VAL A 105 3.45 1.85 -17.48
CA VAL A 105 3.44 3.30 -17.69
C VAL A 105 4.84 3.81 -18.07
N GLY A 106 5.37 3.27 -19.15
CA GLY A 106 6.69 3.62 -19.68
C GLY A 106 7.84 3.03 -18.86
N ASP A 107 8.64 3.86 -18.20
CA ASP A 107 9.77 3.40 -17.38
C ASP A 107 9.35 2.83 -16.00
N PHE A 108 8.04 2.82 -15.71
CA PHE A 108 7.49 2.41 -14.43
C PHE A 108 6.40 1.37 -14.59
N ILE A 109 6.20 0.58 -13.54
CA ILE A 109 4.99 -0.19 -13.29
C ILE A 109 4.14 0.60 -12.30
N GLN A 110 2.89 0.86 -12.64
CA GLN A 110 1.91 1.47 -11.76
C GLN A 110 1.03 0.41 -11.13
N VAL A 111 0.89 0.49 -9.82
CA VAL A 111 -0.03 -0.31 -9.02
C VAL A 111 -1.15 0.58 -8.53
N GLU A 112 -2.38 0.13 -8.75
CA GLU A 112 -3.60 0.80 -8.30
C GLU A 112 -4.34 -0.11 -7.32
N LEU A 113 -4.57 0.37 -6.10
CA LEU A 113 -5.34 -0.32 -5.08
C LEU A 113 -6.58 0.52 -4.74
N GLY A 114 -7.74 0.07 -5.21
CA GLY A 114 -9.01 0.76 -5.05
C GLY A 114 -9.93 0.06 -4.07
N ASP A 115 -10.73 0.83 -3.32
CA ASP A 115 -11.81 0.35 -2.46
C ASP A 115 -13.11 1.12 -2.70
N ASN A 116 -14.22 0.53 -2.30
CA ASN A 116 -15.54 1.16 -2.31
C ASN A 116 -15.98 1.61 -0.91
N GLY A 117 -15.04 1.93 -0.02
CA GLY A 117 -15.32 2.39 1.33
C GLY A 117 -15.88 3.81 1.40
N LYS A 118 -15.76 4.42 2.57
CA LYS A 118 -16.33 5.74 2.83
C LYS A 118 -15.69 6.90 2.08
N GLY A 119 -14.51 6.69 1.50
CA GLY A 119 -13.73 7.74 0.86
C GLY A 119 -13.08 8.72 1.84
N ILE A 120 -12.38 9.69 1.29
CA ILE A 120 -11.62 10.73 1.99
C ILE A 120 -12.05 12.09 1.46
N SER A 121 -12.27 13.05 2.34
CA SER A 121 -12.64 14.41 1.94
C SER A 121 -11.51 15.08 1.14
N GLY A 122 -11.85 15.95 0.20
CA GLY A 122 -10.87 16.74 -0.54
C GLY A 122 -9.98 17.61 0.36
N ARG A 123 -10.46 17.97 1.55
CA ARG A 123 -9.69 18.70 2.56
C ARG A 123 -8.60 17.84 3.19
N ASP A 124 -8.88 16.58 3.45
CA ASP A 124 -7.98 15.66 4.16
C ASP A 124 -7.00 14.97 3.20
N LEU A 125 -7.41 14.76 1.94
CA LEU A 125 -6.66 14.00 0.94
C LEU A 125 -5.19 14.44 0.76
N PRO A 126 -4.82 15.73 0.76
CA PRO A 126 -3.43 16.16 0.64
C PRO A 126 -2.52 15.73 1.79
N TYR A 127 -3.08 15.42 2.95
CA TYR A 127 -2.35 15.18 4.19
C TYR A 127 -2.30 13.72 4.63
N ILE A 128 -2.95 12.80 3.91
CA ILE A 128 -3.09 11.39 4.34
C ILE A 128 -1.76 10.65 4.46
N PHE A 129 -0.71 11.11 3.78
CA PHE A 129 0.64 10.56 3.86
C PHE A 129 1.53 11.25 4.90
N ASP A 130 1.01 12.29 5.57
CA ASP A 130 1.74 12.98 6.63
C ASP A 130 1.76 12.14 7.91
N ARG A 131 2.84 12.29 8.65
CA ARG A 131 3.03 11.58 9.92
C ARG A 131 1.96 11.99 10.92
N PHE A 132 1.40 11.01 11.62
CA PHE A 132 0.40 11.22 12.67
C PHE A 132 -0.86 11.91 12.19
N TYR A 133 -0.99 12.13 10.87
CA TYR A 133 -2.22 12.71 10.34
C TYR A 133 -3.37 11.71 10.47
N ARG A 134 -4.47 12.20 10.99
CA ARG A 134 -5.73 11.47 11.11
C ARG A 134 -6.87 12.41 10.86
N THR A 135 -7.83 11.99 10.04
CA THR A 135 -9.08 12.75 9.84
C THR A 135 -9.85 12.83 11.15
N ASP A 136 -10.65 13.89 11.34
CA ASP A 136 -11.47 14.06 12.55
C ASP A 136 -12.40 12.86 12.79
N ALA A 137 -12.98 12.30 11.72
CA ALA A 137 -13.78 11.08 11.78
C ALA A 137 -12.98 9.86 12.26
N SER A 138 -11.69 9.78 11.94
CA SER A 138 -10.84 8.67 12.38
C SER A 138 -10.35 8.83 13.82
N ARG A 139 -10.21 10.06 14.31
CA ARG A 139 -9.86 10.35 15.72
C ARG A 139 -10.93 9.87 16.69
N ASN A 140 -12.20 10.00 16.28
CA ASN A 140 -13.36 9.65 17.08
C ASN A 140 -13.80 8.18 16.90
N SER A 141 -13.16 7.41 16.02
CA SER A 141 -13.53 6.01 15.78
C SER A 141 -12.82 5.09 16.75
N SER A 142 -13.57 4.11 17.29
CA SER A 142 -13.04 2.99 18.08
C SER A 142 -12.11 2.05 17.29
N LYS A 143 -12.04 2.23 15.96
CA LYS A 143 -11.22 1.40 15.06
C LYS A 143 -9.72 1.74 15.07
N GLY A 144 -9.25 2.57 16.02
CA GLY A 144 -7.84 2.83 16.28
C GLY A 144 -6.98 3.15 15.05
N GLY A 145 -5.74 3.51 15.27
CA GLY A 145 -4.73 3.70 14.21
C GLY A 145 -3.75 4.79 14.58
N SER A 146 -2.47 4.55 14.34
CA SER A 146 -1.37 5.44 14.72
C SER A 146 -1.29 6.72 13.88
N GLY A 147 -1.84 6.71 12.67
CA GLY A 147 -1.57 7.74 11.66
C GLY A 147 -0.15 7.62 11.04
N ILE A 148 0.52 6.49 11.26
CA ILE A 148 1.90 6.26 10.77
C ILE A 148 1.90 5.37 9.52
N GLY A 149 0.90 4.51 9.34
CA GLY A 149 0.89 3.48 8.30
C GLY A 149 1.12 4.01 6.88
N LEU A 150 0.40 5.06 6.47
CA LEU A 150 0.55 5.63 5.12
C LEU A 150 1.86 6.44 4.97
N SER A 151 2.39 7.03 6.03
CA SER A 151 3.71 7.68 5.98
C SER A 151 4.84 6.66 5.81
N ILE A 152 4.70 5.46 6.40
CA ILE A 152 5.59 4.33 6.16
C ILE A 152 5.50 3.88 4.70
N VAL A 153 4.29 3.72 4.18
CA VAL A 153 4.05 3.35 2.77
C VAL A 153 4.77 4.32 1.84
N LYS A 154 4.57 5.64 2.03
CA LYS A 154 5.22 6.67 1.22
C LYS A 154 6.74 6.53 1.27
N LYS A 155 7.32 6.39 2.45
CA LYS A 155 8.76 6.27 2.61
C LYS A 155 9.32 5.02 1.92
N ILE A 156 8.67 3.87 2.06
CA ILE A 156 9.11 2.64 1.38
C ILE A 156 9.07 2.82 -0.14
N VAL A 157 7.99 3.38 -0.69
CA VAL A 157 7.87 3.62 -2.13
C VAL A 157 8.95 4.58 -2.64
N GLU A 158 9.23 5.66 -1.90
CA GLU A 158 10.30 6.61 -2.23
C GLU A 158 11.69 5.96 -2.22
N GLU A 159 11.98 5.09 -1.25
CA GLU A 159 13.25 4.34 -1.18
C GLU A 159 13.39 3.31 -2.33
N HIS A 160 12.28 2.90 -2.94
CA HIS A 160 12.26 2.10 -4.18
C HIS A 160 12.32 2.96 -5.45
N GLY A 161 12.60 4.27 -5.33
CA GLY A 161 12.67 5.19 -6.46
C GLY A 161 11.33 5.50 -7.10
N GLY A 162 10.24 5.22 -6.40
CA GLY A 162 8.88 5.44 -6.85
C GLY A 162 8.23 6.69 -6.26
N ASN A 163 6.93 6.82 -6.51
CA ASN A 163 6.07 7.84 -5.96
C ASN A 163 4.70 7.24 -5.62
N ILE A 164 3.97 7.86 -4.68
CA ILE A 164 2.64 7.44 -4.26
C ILE A 164 1.69 8.64 -4.21
N TRP A 165 0.44 8.42 -4.60
CA TRP A 165 -0.64 9.40 -4.49
C TRP A 165 -1.99 8.69 -4.34
N ALA A 166 -3.05 9.45 -4.14
CA ALA A 166 -4.39 8.91 -4.03
C ALA A 166 -5.41 9.81 -4.75
N THR A 167 -6.50 9.18 -5.19
CA THR A 167 -7.75 9.85 -5.56
C THR A 167 -8.86 9.30 -4.68
N SER A 168 -9.80 10.15 -4.29
CA SER A 168 -10.90 9.72 -3.43
C SER A 168 -12.11 10.62 -3.61
N GLU A 169 -13.28 10.01 -3.40
CA GLU A 169 -14.56 10.70 -3.33
C GLU A 169 -15.33 10.20 -2.10
N GLU A 170 -15.81 11.13 -1.27
CA GLU A 170 -16.58 10.78 -0.09
C GLU A 170 -17.83 9.99 -0.46
N GLY A 171 -18.05 8.88 0.20
CA GLY A 171 -19.16 7.96 -0.04
C GLY A 171 -18.96 7.01 -1.23
N ALA A 172 -17.94 7.20 -2.07
CA ALA A 172 -17.65 6.34 -3.22
C ALA A 172 -16.47 5.40 -3.00
N GLY A 173 -15.39 5.89 -2.35
CA GLY A 173 -14.21 5.09 -2.05
C GLY A 173 -12.90 5.80 -2.31
N THR A 174 -11.80 5.08 -2.22
CA THR A 174 -10.43 5.59 -2.39
C THR A 174 -9.65 4.69 -3.34
N THR A 175 -8.83 5.29 -4.20
CA THR A 175 -7.82 4.56 -4.96
C THR A 175 -6.44 5.13 -4.63
N MET A 176 -5.57 4.27 -4.14
CA MET A 176 -4.15 4.53 -3.93
C MET A 176 -3.36 4.09 -5.15
N TYR A 177 -2.44 4.92 -5.57
CA TYR A 177 -1.55 4.67 -6.72
C TYR A 177 -0.11 4.75 -6.26
N PHE A 178 0.72 3.80 -6.69
CA PHE A 178 2.16 3.97 -6.59
C PHE A 178 2.85 3.43 -7.83
N VAL A 179 4.04 3.95 -8.10
CA VAL A 179 4.88 3.51 -9.21
C VAL A 179 6.19 2.94 -8.71
N ILE A 180 6.67 1.89 -9.37
CA ILE A 180 7.98 1.28 -9.16
C ILE A 180 8.73 1.30 -10.49
N ARG A 181 10.00 1.68 -10.45
CA ARG A 181 10.82 1.76 -11.66
C ARG A 181 11.13 0.39 -12.21
N LYS A 182 11.01 0.22 -13.53
CA LYS A 182 11.46 -0.99 -14.22
C LYS A 182 12.98 -1.09 -14.16
N TYR A 183 13.47 -2.32 -14.07
CA TYR A 183 14.88 -2.60 -14.27
C TYR A 183 15.25 -2.33 -15.74
N GLN A 184 16.29 -1.56 -15.97
CA GLN A 184 16.84 -1.32 -17.28
C GLN A 184 18.23 -1.95 -17.32
N GLU A 185 18.45 -2.90 -18.23
CA GLU A 185 19.80 -3.37 -18.51
C GLU A 185 20.59 -2.21 -19.13
N VAL A 186 21.68 -1.82 -18.47
CA VAL A 186 22.62 -0.87 -19.06
C VAL A 186 23.37 -1.63 -20.14
N PRO A 187 23.35 -1.20 -21.43
CA PRO A 187 24.20 -1.81 -22.45
C PRO A 187 25.65 -1.70 -22.00
N ILE A 188 26.33 -2.85 -21.94
CA ILE A 188 27.79 -2.84 -21.77
C ILE A 188 28.34 -2.44 -23.14
N ASP A 189 28.82 -1.20 -23.27
CA ASP A 189 29.59 -0.81 -24.43
C ASP A 189 30.86 -1.68 -24.49
N GLU A 190 30.94 -2.55 -25.51
CA GLU A 190 32.14 -3.34 -25.84
C GLU A 190 33.25 -2.47 -26.39
#